data_c956d917b7bf87937d10ed05069ff0c0
#
_entry.id   c956d917b7bf87937d10ed05069ff0c0
#
_cell.length_a   1.000
_cell.length_b   1.000
_cell.length_c   1.000
_cell.angle_alpha   90.00
_cell.angle_beta   90.00
_cell.angle_gamma   90.00
#
_symmetry.space_group_name_H-M   'P 1'
#
loop_
_entity.id
_entity.type
_entity.pdbx_description
1 polymer ?
#
loop_
_entity_poly.entity_id
_entity_poly.type
_entity_poly.pdbx_seq_one_letter_code
_entity_poly.pdbx_strand_id
1 'polypeptide(L)'
;MEQYTVTGMSCAACSARVEKAVKAVPGVTSCSVSLLTNSMGVEGTASASAIVKAVQEAGYGASPKAAAAETPSAELDALADHETPRLKKRLIASLVFLAVLMYFSMGHMMWGWPLPHWFDGNHVAMGLAQLLLAGIVMVINQKFFISGFKGLLHRAPNMDTLVALGSSASFLWSTYALFAMTRAQVDGNDALVMHYMMELYFESAAMILTLITVGKMLEARSKGKTTDALKSLMKLA
;
A
#
# COMPACT_ATOMS: atom_id res chain seq x y z
N MET A 1 -14.66 -20.72 -22.19
CA MET A 1 -13.83 -19.69 -21.45
C MET A 1 -14.06 -19.89 -19.98
N GLU A 2 -13.01 -20.27 -19.24
CA GLU A 2 -13.08 -20.42 -17.78
C GLU A 2 -12.78 -19.08 -17.11
N GLN A 3 -13.51 -18.74 -16.05
CA GLN A 3 -13.33 -17.49 -15.32
C GLN A 3 -12.69 -17.73 -13.95
N TYR A 4 -11.78 -16.85 -13.58
CA TYR A 4 -11.07 -16.88 -12.31
C TYR A 4 -11.15 -15.50 -11.63
N THR A 5 -11.26 -15.49 -10.31
CA THR A 5 -11.04 -14.29 -9.51
C THR A 5 -9.54 -14.21 -9.19
N VAL A 6 -8.91 -13.06 -9.45
CA VAL A 6 -7.49 -12.83 -9.19
C VAL A 6 -7.34 -11.79 -8.10
N THR A 7 -6.54 -12.09 -7.07
CA THR A 7 -6.32 -11.19 -5.93
C THR A 7 -4.86 -10.73 -5.86
N GLY A 8 -4.65 -9.53 -5.32
CA GLY A 8 -3.30 -8.97 -5.16
C GLY A 8 -2.82 -8.10 -6.32
N MET A 9 -3.62 -7.95 -7.40
CA MET A 9 -3.29 -7.02 -8.48
C MET A 9 -3.58 -5.58 -8.03
N SER A 10 -2.58 -4.72 -8.11
CA SER A 10 -2.69 -3.31 -7.70
C SER A 10 -2.40 -2.31 -8.82
N CYS A 11 -1.95 -2.78 -9.99
CA CYS A 11 -1.57 -1.93 -11.11
C CYS A 11 -1.60 -2.68 -12.44
N ALA A 12 -1.53 -1.94 -13.56
CA ALA A 12 -1.52 -2.53 -14.90
C ALA A 12 -0.33 -3.49 -15.14
N ALA A 13 0.83 -3.22 -14.55
CA ALA A 13 1.98 -4.11 -14.63
C ALA A 13 1.71 -5.47 -13.94
N CYS A 14 0.90 -5.47 -12.88
CA CYS A 14 0.48 -6.69 -12.19
C CYS A 14 -0.42 -7.55 -13.09
N SER A 15 -1.42 -6.95 -13.74
CA SER A 15 -2.32 -7.67 -14.65
C SER A 15 -1.57 -8.23 -15.86
N ALA A 16 -0.67 -7.47 -16.47
CA ALA A 16 0.18 -7.93 -17.57
C ALA A 16 1.08 -9.11 -17.16
N ARG A 17 1.58 -9.10 -15.92
CA ARG A 17 2.40 -10.20 -15.40
C ARG A 17 1.60 -11.48 -15.18
N VAL A 18 0.40 -11.38 -14.61
CA VAL A 18 -0.52 -12.51 -14.46
C VAL A 18 -0.86 -13.09 -15.82
N GLU A 19 -1.20 -12.24 -16.77
CA GLU A 19 -1.53 -12.65 -18.14
C GLU A 19 -0.36 -13.39 -18.80
N LYS A 20 0.86 -12.86 -18.67
CA LYS A 20 2.08 -13.51 -19.19
C LYS A 20 2.35 -14.86 -18.54
N ALA A 21 2.18 -14.96 -17.21
CA ALA A 21 2.40 -16.21 -16.49
C ALA A 21 1.40 -17.30 -16.91
N VAL A 22 0.13 -16.93 -17.07
CA VAL A 22 -0.92 -17.89 -17.48
C VAL A 22 -0.77 -18.28 -18.94
N LYS A 23 -0.42 -17.37 -19.85
CA LYS A 23 -0.14 -17.69 -21.27
C LYS A 23 1.05 -18.64 -21.44
N ALA A 24 1.95 -18.73 -20.48
CA ALA A 24 3.07 -19.66 -20.50
C ALA A 24 2.69 -21.09 -20.08
N VAL A 25 1.47 -21.30 -19.53
CA VAL A 25 0.99 -22.62 -19.13
C VAL A 25 0.65 -23.46 -20.37
N PRO A 26 1.21 -24.68 -20.51
CA PRO A 26 0.87 -25.56 -21.62
C PRO A 26 -0.65 -25.84 -21.68
N GLY A 27 -1.22 -25.68 -22.88
CA GLY A 27 -2.65 -25.86 -23.10
C GLY A 27 -3.51 -24.60 -22.97
N VAL A 28 -2.94 -23.45 -22.61
CA VAL A 28 -3.63 -22.15 -22.67
C VAL A 28 -3.51 -21.58 -24.08
N THR A 29 -4.65 -21.28 -24.69
CA THR A 29 -4.73 -20.65 -26.03
C THR A 29 -4.90 -19.15 -25.94
N SER A 30 -5.69 -18.67 -25.00
CA SER A 30 -5.86 -17.23 -24.74
C SER A 30 -6.04 -16.95 -23.24
N CYS A 31 -5.61 -15.77 -22.82
CA CYS A 31 -5.82 -15.28 -21.47
C CYS A 31 -6.03 -13.77 -21.53
N SER A 32 -7.08 -13.30 -20.86
CA SER A 32 -7.41 -11.89 -20.70
C SER A 32 -7.61 -11.59 -19.23
N VAL A 33 -6.92 -10.56 -18.72
CA VAL A 33 -6.96 -10.16 -17.31
C VAL A 33 -7.56 -8.78 -17.16
N SER A 34 -8.61 -8.65 -16.35
CA SER A 34 -9.27 -7.39 -16.03
C SER A 34 -8.84 -6.91 -14.64
N LEU A 35 -8.13 -5.78 -14.59
CA LEU A 35 -7.80 -5.10 -13.34
C LEU A 35 -9.03 -4.43 -12.70
N LEU A 36 -10.03 -4.09 -13.50
CA LEU A 36 -11.25 -3.41 -13.05
C LEU A 36 -12.11 -4.35 -12.18
N THR A 37 -12.31 -5.58 -12.68
CA THR A 37 -13.14 -6.59 -12.04
C THR A 37 -12.35 -7.59 -11.20
N ASN A 38 -11.01 -7.46 -11.16
CA ASN A 38 -10.11 -8.43 -10.53
C ASN A 38 -10.38 -9.86 -11.01
N SER A 39 -10.66 -10.02 -12.29
CA SER A 39 -11.00 -11.29 -12.91
C SER A 39 -10.08 -11.61 -14.08
N MET A 40 -10.03 -12.89 -14.42
CA MET A 40 -9.27 -13.41 -15.54
C MET A 40 -10.13 -14.44 -16.30
N GLY A 41 -10.17 -14.31 -17.61
CA GLY A 41 -10.75 -15.29 -18.51
C GLY A 41 -9.64 -16.08 -19.19
N VAL A 42 -9.74 -17.41 -19.20
CA VAL A 42 -8.75 -18.30 -19.82
C VAL A 42 -9.46 -19.24 -20.78
N GLU A 43 -8.88 -19.44 -21.95
CA GLU A 43 -9.30 -20.44 -22.94
C GLU A 43 -8.17 -21.43 -23.15
N GLY A 44 -8.54 -22.69 -23.33
CA GLY A 44 -7.58 -23.77 -23.56
C GLY A 44 -8.00 -25.07 -22.89
N THR A 45 -7.06 -26.00 -22.86
CA THR A 45 -7.23 -27.35 -22.27
C THR A 45 -6.44 -27.50 -20.95
N ALA A 46 -5.80 -26.42 -20.48
CA ALA A 46 -5.03 -26.44 -19.25
C ALA A 46 -5.95 -26.67 -18.03
N SER A 47 -5.49 -27.44 -17.04
CA SER A 47 -6.27 -27.68 -15.84
C SER A 47 -6.33 -26.41 -14.95
N ALA A 48 -7.48 -26.23 -14.26
CA ALA A 48 -7.66 -25.11 -13.33
C ALA A 48 -6.55 -25.04 -12.26
N SER A 49 -6.07 -26.19 -11.78
CA SER A 49 -4.97 -26.27 -10.82
C SER A 49 -3.65 -25.74 -11.38
N ALA A 50 -3.34 -26.03 -12.65
CA ALA A 50 -2.14 -25.51 -13.31
C ALA A 50 -2.20 -23.98 -13.48
N ILE A 51 -3.37 -23.46 -13.88
CA ILE A 51 -3.60 -22.02 -14.01
C ILE A 51 -3.46 -21.31 -12.66
N VAL A 52 -4.10 -21.83 -11.61
CA VAL A 52 -4.01 -21.26 -10.25
C VAL A 52 -2.56 -21.27 -9.75
N LYS A 53 -1.84 -22.37 -9.98
CA LYS A 53 -0.43 -22.50 -9.59
C LYS A 53 0.46 -21.45 -10.30
N ALA A 54 0.27 -21.26 -11.59
CA ALA A 54 1.03 -20.27 -12.37
C ALA A 54 0.80 -18.83 -11.84
N VAL A 55 -0.43 -18.49 -11.46
CA VAL A 55 -0.75 -17.20 -10.87
C VAL A 55 -0.12 -17.06 -9.47
N GLN A 56 -0.12 -18.13 -8.67
CA GLN A 56 0.51 -18.13 -7.35
C GLN A 56 2.04 -18.00 -7.43
N GLU A 57 2.67 -18.68 -8.37
CA GLU A 57 4.11 -18.57 -8.65
C GLU A 57 4.48 -17.15 -9.14
N ALA A 58 3.58 -16.47 -9.84
CA ALA A 58 3.75 -15.06 -10.21
C ALA A 58 3.56 -14.09 -9.02
N GLY A 59 3.18 -14.59 -7.83
CA GLY A 59 3.04 -13.81 -6.60
C GLY A 59 1.63 -13.29 -6.32
N TYR A 60 0.61 -13.79 -7.03
CA TYR A 60 -0.79 -13.36 -6.91
C TYR A 60 -1.68 -14.51 -6.44
N GLY A 61 -2.89 -14.19 -5.96
CA GLY A 61 -3.87 -15.22 -5.65
C GLY A 61 -4.82 -15.43 -6.82
N ALA A 62 -5.22 -16.69 -7.06
CA ALA A 62 -6.28 -17.02 -8.02
C ALA A 62 -7.19 -18.08 -7.43
N SER A 63 -8.48 -17.97 -7.73
CA SER A 63 -9.48 -19.01 -7.46
C SER A 63 -10.43 -19.13 -8.67
N PRO A 64 -10.82 -20.35 -9.07
CA PRO A 64 -11.84 -20.54 -10.08
C PRO A 64 -13.11 -19.79 -9.63
N LYS A 65 -13.68 -19.00 -10.53
CA LYS A 65 -15.01 -18.45 -10.32
C LYS A 65 -15.96 -19.61 -10.58
N ALA A 66 -16.43 -20.27 -9.51
CA ALA A 66 -17.42 -21.33 -9.66
C ALA A 66 -18.53 -20.79 -10.55
N ALA A 67 -19.01 -21.62 -11.47
CA ALA A 67 -20.23 -21.38 -12.23
C ALA A 67 -21.43 -21.41 -11.25
N ALA A 68 -21.41 -20.57 -10.24
CA ALA A 68 -22.55 -20.26 -9.41
C ALA A 68 -23.49 -19.48 -10.30
N ALA A 69 -24.70 -20.03 -10.46
CA ALA A 69 -25.78 -19.53 -11.24
C ALA A 69 -25.71 -17.99 -11.37
N GLU A 70 -25.62 -17.53 -12.60
CA GLU A 70 -25.67 -16.13 -13.00
C GLU A 70 -27.03 -15.54 -12.58
N THR A 71 -27.16 -15.25 -11.27
CA THR A 71 -28.21 -14.35 -10.83
C THR A 71 -27.68 -12.95 -11.05
N PRO A 72 -28.39 -12.08 -11.75
CA PRO A 72 -28.00 -10.68 -11.99
C PRO A 72 -27.62 -9.94 -10.69
N SER A 73 -28.12 -10.40 -9.55
CA SER A 73 -27.78 -9.87 -8.23
C SER A 73 -26.35 -10.21 -7.79
N ALA A 74 -25.80 -11.38 -8.13
CA ALA A 74 -24.45 -11.78 -7.74
C ALA A 74 -23.37 -11.03 -8.56
N GLU A 75 -23.65 -10.71 -9.82
CA GLU A 75 -22.78 -9.86 -10.63
C GLU A 75 -22.78 -8.41 -10.13
N LEU A 76 -23.94 -7.88 -9.74
CA LEU A 76 -24.07 -6.54 -9.16
C LEU A 76 -23.34 -6.42 -7.82
N ASP A 77 -23.35 -7.47 -6.99
CA ASP A 77 -22.64 -7.50 -5.70
C ASP A 77 -21.12 -7.64 -5.90
N ALA A 78 -20.67 -8.41 -6.89
CA ALA A 78 -19.26 -8.53 -7.27
C ALA A 78 -18.65 -7.18 -7.77
N LEU A 79 -19.50 -6.29 -8.26
CA LEU A 79 -19.16 -4.93 -8.69
C LEU A 79 -19.33 -3.88 -7.57
N ALA A 80 -19.73 -4.29 -6.36
CA ALA A 80 -19.88 -3.34 -5.24
C ALA A 80 -18.52 -2.87 -4.73
N ASP A 81 -18.41 -1.55 -4.51
CA ASP A 81 -17.17 -0.94 -4.02
C ASP A 81 -17.03 -1.10 -2.51
N HIS A 82 -16.38 -2.16 -2.08
CA HIS A 82 -16.04 -2.43 -0.68
C HIS A 82 -14.67 -1.85 -0.26
N GLU A 83 -13.85 -1.40 -1.22
CA GLU A 83 -12.50 -0.92 -0.93
C GLU A 83 -12.44 0.56 -0.55
N THR A 84 -13.21 1.40 -1.23
CA THR A 84 -13.20 2.86 -1.00
C THR A 84 -13.49 3.24 0.46
N PRO A 85 -14.49 2.70 1.17
CA PRO A 85 -14.76 3.08 2.55
C PRO A 85 -13.65 2.67 3.52
N ARG A 86 -12.97 1.56 3.27
CA ARG A 86 -11.80 1.12 4.06
C ARG A 86 -10.58 2.01 3.81
N LEU A 87 -10.32 2.35 2.55
CA LEU A 87 -9.23 3.27 2.17
C LEU A 87 -9.47 4.66 2.74
N LYS A 88 -10.71 5.16 2.73
CA LYS A 88 -11.07 6.45 3.30
C LYS A 88 -10.78 6.51 4.81
N LYS A 89 -11.17 5.49 5.58
CA LYS A 89 -10.87 5.43 7.02
C LYS A 89 -9.37 5.41 7.30
N ARG A 90 -8.62 4.59 6.54
CA ARG A 90 -7.15 4.52 6.65
C ARG A 90 -6.49 5.86 6.31
N LEU A 91 -6.93 6.51 5.24
CA LEU A 91 -6.43 7.81 4.82
C LEU A 91 -6.66 8.88 5.87
N ILE A 92 -7.88 8.99 6.42
CA ILE A 92 -8.20 9.96 7.46
C ILE A 92 -7.31 9.73 8.69
N ALA A 93 -7.18 8.48 9.14
CA ALA A 93 -6.32 8.14 10.26
C ALA A 93 -4.85 8.51 9.97
N SER A 94 -4.32 8.14 8.80
CA SER A 94 -2.94 8.49 8.41
C SER A 94 -2.72 10.00 8.33
N LEU A 95 -3.69 10.78 7.81
CA LEU A 95 -3.62 12.24 7.73
C LEU A 95 -3.60 12.89 9.11
N VAL A 96 -4.41 12.40 10.05
CA VAL A 96 -4.42 12.94 11.43
C VAL A 96 -3.06 12.72 12.09
N PHE A 97 -2.51 11.50 12.06
CA PHE A 97 -1.20 11.23 12.64
C PHE A 97 -0.07 11.96 11.92
N LEU A 98 -0.13 12.07 10.59
CA LEU A 98 0.84 12.84 9.81
C LEU A 98 0.79 14.33 10.16
N ALA A 99 -0.40 14.92 10.32
CA ALA A 99 -0.53 16.33 10.72
C ALA A 99 0.08 16.58 12.10
N VAL A 100 -0.16 15.69 13.07
CA VAL A 100 0.48 15.76 14.39
C VAL A 100 1.99 15.62 14.25
N LEU A 101 2.48 14.70 13.46
CA LEU A 101 3.92 14.48 13.23
C LEU A 101 4.56 15.71 12.58
N MET A 102 3.92 16.31 11.57
CA MET A 102 4.38 17.56 10.95
C MET A 102 4.38 18.73 11.93
N TYR A 103 3.45 18.76 12.88
CA TYR A 103 3.44 19.76 13.95
C TYR A 103 4.69 19.65 14.81
N PHE A 104 5.11 18.42 15.16
CA PHE A 104 6.33 18.18 15.96
C PHE A 104 7.60 18.45 15.16
N SER A 105 7.70 18.01 13.91
CA SER A 105 8.92 18.11 13.14
C SER A 105 9.11 19.51 12.55
N MET A 106 8.19 19.99 11.73
CA MET A 106 8.33 21.29 11.08
C MET A 106 7.75 22.44 11.91
N GLY A 107 6.58 22.22 12.55
CA GLY A 107 5.87 23.28 13.27
C GLY A 107 6.72 23.86 14.41
N HIS A 108 7.30 23.01 15.23
CA HIS A 108 8.14 23.47 16.34
C HIS A 108 9.53 23.93 15.87
N MET A 109 10.22 23.13 15.02
CA MET A 109 11.60 23.44 14.62
C MET A 109 11.73 24.63 13.69
N MET A 110 10.79 24.82 12.74
CA MET A 110 10.87 25.92 11.76
C MET A 110 10.08 27.16 12.20
N TRP A 111 8.95 26.99 12.85
CA TRP A 111 8.04 28.10 13.19
C TRP A 111 7.90 28.36 14.69
N GLY A 112 8.60 27.58 15.53
CA GLY A 112 8.59 27.77 16.98
C GLY A 112 7.22 27.57 17.63
N TRP A 113 6.38 26.70 17.07
CA TRP A 113 5.05 26.44 17.64
C TRP A 113 5.17 25.88 19.06
N PRO A 114 4.27 26.27 19.98
CA PRO A 114 4.36 25.88 21.38
C PRO A 114 4.21 24.37 21.54
N LEU A 115 5.14 23.78 22.29
CA LEU A 115 5.05 22.39 22.75
C LEU A 115 4.97 22.37 24.28
N PRO A 116 4.51 21.28 24.89
CA PRO A 116 4.58 21.10 26.35
C PRO A 116 6.03 21.21 26.84
N HIS A 117 6.25 21.78 28.02
CA HIS A 117 7.58 22.03 28.61
C HIS A 117 8.52 20.81 28.68
N TRP A 118 8.00 19.58 28.61
CA TRP A 118 8.82 18.36 28.61
C TRP A 118 9.67 18.21 27.35
N PHE A 119 9.30 18.89 26.27
CA PHE A 119 10.04 18.89 25.01
C PHE A 119 11.05 20.02 24.88
N ASP A 120 11.01 21.01 25.79
CA ASP A 120 11.91 22.15 25.76
C ASP A 120 13.35 21.69 25.96
N GLY A 121 14.18 21.81 24.93
CA GLY A 121 15.57 21.33 24.92
C GLY A 121 15.74 19.80 24.95
N ASN A 122 14.65 19.03 24.93
CA ASN A 122 14.70 17.57 24.94
C ASN A 122 14.50 16.99 23.54
N HIS A 123 15.54 17.07 22.71
CA HIS A 123 15.54 16.58 21.34
C HIS A 123 15.29 15.07 21.23
N VAL A 124 15.74 14.29 22.22
CA VAL A 124 15.51 12.83 22.27
C VAL A 124 14.03 12.53 22.44
N ALA A 125 13.32 13.22 23.34
CA ALA A 125 11.88 13.04 23.52
C ALA A 125 11.10 13.41 22.25
N MET A 126 11.52 14.46 21.54
CA MET A 126 10.93 14.83 20.25
C MET A 126 11.13 13.73 19.19
N GLY A 127 12.33 13.18 19.09
CA GLY A 127 12.61 12.07 18.17
C GLY A 127 11.81 10.81 18.51
N LEU A 128 11.64 10.48 19.81
CA LEU A 128 10.82 9.37 20.25
C LEU A 128 9.33 9.56 19.90
N ALA A 129 8.79 10.78 20.09
CA ALA A 129 7.42 11.10 19.70
C ALA A 129 7.22 10.91 18.19
N GLN A 130 8.16 11.39 17.37
CA GLN A 130 8.14 11.22 15.92
C GLN A 130 8.22 9.74 15.52
N LEU A 131 9.08 8.95 16.15
CA LEU A 131 9.21 7.51 15.93
C LEU A 131 7.89 6.78 16.19
N LEU A 132 7.24 7.07 17.33
CA LEU A 132 5.95 6.45 17.69
C LEU A 132 4.85 6.83 16.69
N LEU A 133 4.74 8.11 16.33
CA LEU A 133 3.73 8.59 15.37
C LEU A 133 3.94 7.99 13.98
N ALA A 134 5.18 7.96 13.48
CA ALA A 134 5.51 7.32 12.21
C ALA A 134 5.24 5.82 12.25
N GLY A 135 5.59 5.14 13.36
CA GLY A 135 5.28 3.72 13.57
C GLY A 135 3.80 3.42 13.50
N ILE A 136 2.94 4.26 14.09
CA ILE A 136 1.49 4.14 14.00
C ILE A 136 1.02 4.24 12.54
N VAL A 137 1.53 5.22 11.77
CA VAL A 137 1.20 5.38 10.35
C VAL A 137 1.64 4.14 9.55
N MET A 138 2.82 3.58 9.85
CA MET A 138 3.30 2.35 9.21
C MET A 138 2.38 1.16 9.51
N VAL A 139 1.94 0.99 10.77
CA VAL A 139 0.99 -0.07 11.16
C VAL A 139 -0.37 0.09 10.47
N ILE A 140 -0.92 1.31 10.42
CA ILE A 140 -2.16 1.60 9.68
C ILE A 140 -2.02 1.18 8.21
N ASN A 141 -0.84 1.37 7.63
CA ASN A 141 -0.53 1.11 6.23
C ASN A 141 0.24 -0.20 5.98
N GLN A 142 0.23 -1.15 6.92
CA GLN A 142 0.98 -2.41 6.85
C GLN A 142 0.77 -3.24 5.57
N LYS A 143 -0.38 -3.07 4.90
CA LYS A 143 -0.68 -3.78 3.65
C LYS A 143 0.36 -3.50 2.56
N PHE A 144 0.92 -2.29 2.48
CA PHE A 144 1.97 -1.95 1.51
C PHE A 144 3.25 -2.73 1.78
N PHE A 145 3.60 -2.92 3.06
CA PHE A 145 4.77 -3.71 3.45
C PHE A 145 4.57 -5.18 3.13
N ILE A 146 3.41 -5.75 3.48
CA ILE A 146 3.10 -7.16 3.21
C ILE A 146 3.11 -7.44 1.70
N SER A 147 2.43 -6.61 0.91
CA SER A 147 2.38 -6.74 -0.56
C SER A 147 3.76 -6.49 -1.19
N GLY A 148 4.46 -5.45 -0.74
CA GLY A 148 5.76 -5.06 -1.25
C GLY A 148 6.84 -6.12 -1.02
N PHE A 149 6.97 -6.62 0.21
CA PHE A 149 7.93 -7.67 0.53
C PHE A 149 7.58 -9.02 -0.10
N LYS A 150 6.29 -9.36 -0.20
CA LYS A 150 5.86 -10.50 -1.00
C LYS A 150 6.31 -10.37 -2.46
N GLY A 151 6.08 -9.21 -3.08
CA GLY A 151 6.52 -8.94 -4.44
C GLY A 151 8.03 -9.11 -4.60
N LEU A 152 8.81 -8.64 -3.64
CA LEU A 152 10.28 -8.77 -3.66
C LEU A 152 10.72 -10.24 -3.57
N LEU A 153 10.14 -11.02 -2.66
CA LEU A 153 10.45 -12.45 -2.49
C LEU A 153 10.15 -13.27 -3.76
N HIS A 154 9.07 -12.95 -4.47
CA HIS A 154 8.70 -13.61 -5.72
C HIS A 154 9.41 -13.01 -6.95
N ARG A 155 10.46 -12.19 -6.76
CA ARG A 155 11.18 -11.46 -7.84
C ARG A 155 10.22 -10.69 -8.75
N ALA A 156 9.15 -10.20 -8.16
CA ALA A 156 8.03 -9.49 -8.78
C ALA A 156 7.85 -8.09 -8.16
N PRO A 157 8.89 -7.22 -8.16
CA PRO A 157 8.77 -5.90 -7.55
C PRO A 157 7.60 -5.16 -8.21
N ASN A 158 6.80 -4.52 -7.37
CA ASN A 158 5.65 -3.72 -7.76
C ASN A 158 5.74 -2.32 -7.11
N MET A 159 4.75 -1.48 -7.36
CA MET A 159 4.69 -0.15 -6.74
C MET A 159 4.72 -0.22 -5.21
N ASP A 160 4.05 -1.20 -4.61
CA ASP A 160 4.03 -1.39 -3.15
C ASP A 160 5.44 -1.75 -2.62
N THR A 161 6.26 -2.46 -3.41
CA THR A 161 7.67 -2.76 -3.09
C THR A 161 8.49 -1.49 -2.96
N LEU A 162 8.35 -0.55 -3.91
CA LEU A 162 9.08 0.71 -3.89
C LEU A 162 8.68 1.55 -2.65
N VAL A 163 7.39 1.62 -2.38
CA VAL A 163 6.83 2.32 -1.20
C VAL A 163 7.34 1.70 0.10
N ALA A 164 7.30 0.37 0.20
CA ALA A 164 7.77 -0.35 1.38
C ALA A 164 9.27 -0.14 1.63
N LEU A 165 10.10 -0.20 0.58
CA LEU A 165 11.54 0.02 0.69
C LEU A 165 11.86 1.46 1.08
N GLY A 166 11.28 2.45 0.42
CA GLY A 166 11.54 3.86 0.70
C GLY A 166 11.11 4.25 2.12
N SER A 167 9.91 3.87 2.53
CA SER A 167 9.40 4.14 3.87
C SER A 167 10.20 3.39 4.96
N SER A 168 10.58 2.12 4.71
CA SER A 168 11.43 1.37 5.64
C SER A 168 12.82 1.97 5.76
N ALA A 169 13.44 2.38 4.66
CA ALA A 169 14.76 3.01 4.67
C ALA A 169 14.77 4.32 5.48
N SER A 170 13.77 5.18 5.24
CA SER A 170 13.63 6.44 6.01
C SER A 170 13.41 6.18 7.50
N PHE A 171 12.58 5.20 7.85
CA PHE A 171 12.29 4.84 9.24
C PHE A 171 13.51 4.24 9.94
N LEU A 172 14.22 3.31 9.30
CA LEU A 172 15.41 2.66 9.87
C LEU A 172 16.58 3.65 10.03
N TRP A 173 16.81 4.50 9.03
CA TRP A 173 17.83 5.56 9.15
C TRP A 173 17.51 6.49 10.30
N SER A 174 16.28 6.99 10.41
CA SER A 174 15.88 7.87 11.50
C SER A 174 15.98 7.21 12.87
N THR A 175 15.68 5.91 12.93
CA THR A 175 15.87 5.13 14.16
C THR A 175 17.35 5.07 14.54
N TYR A 176 18.23 4.80 13.58
CA TYR A 176 19.68 4.84 13.80
C TYR A 176 20.15 6.24 14.27
N ALA A 177 19.72 7.31 13.58
CA ALA A 177 20.06 8.68 13.95
C ALA A 177 19.58 9.03 15.37
N LEU A 178 18.37 8.58 15.74
CA LEU A 178 17.82 8.74 17.08
C LEU A 178 18.69 8.05 18.14
N PHE A 179 19.14 6.81 17.92
CA PHE A 179 20.06 6.12 18.82
C PHE A 179 21.42 6.82 18.90
N ALA A 180 21.97 7.29 17.78
CA ALA A 180 23.21 8.05 17.76
C ALA A 180 23.06 9.39 18.53
N MET A 181 21.90 10.05 18.40
CA MET A 181 21.56 11.27 19.13
C MET A 181 21.52 11.03 20.65
N THR A 182 20.98 9.88 21.13
CA THR A 182 21.01 9.57 22.56
C THR A 182 22.46 9.48 23.10
N ARG A 183 23.37 8.91 22.32
CA ARG A 183 24.79 8.84 22.68
C ARG A 183 25.43 10.23 22.73
N ALA A 184 25.18 11.06 21.71
CA ALA A 184 25.66 12.45 21.67
C ALA A 184 25.15 13.27 22.86
N GLN A 185 23.92 13.06 23.30
CA GLN A 185 23.31 13.68 24.47
C GLN A 185 24.06 13.31 25.77
N VAL A 186 24.39 12.02 25.94
CA VAL A 186 25.16 11.53 27.11
C VAL A 186 26.56 12.09 27.10
N ASP A 187 27.18 12.23 25.94
CA ASP A 187 28.54 12.80 25.81
C ASP A 187 28.57 14.36 25.93
N GLY A 188 27.41 15.01 26.08
CA GLY A 188 27.27 16.46 26.20
C GLY A 188 27.63 17.24 24.94
N ASN A 189 27.51 16.61 23.75
CA ASN A 189 27.83 17.22 22.46
C ASN A 189 26.56 17.76 21.78
N ASP A 190 26.14 18.96 22.13
CA ASP A 190 24.93 19.60 21.62
C ASP A 190 24.97 19.81 20.10
N ALA A 191 26.13 20.08 19.52
CA ALA A 191 26.28 20.24 18.07
C ALA A 191 25.96 18.94 17.34
N LEU A 192 26.40 17.80 17.87
CA LEU A 192 26.14 16.47 17.30
C LEU A 192 24.67 16.05 17.52
N VAL A 193 24.06 16.40 18.65
CA VAL A 193 22.64 16.21 18.93
C VAL A 193 21.81 16.92 17.87
N MET A 194 22.10 18.20 17.60
CA MET A 194 21.39 18.99 16.61
C MET A 194 21.58 18.43 15.19
N HIS A 195 22.78 17.95 14.86
CA HIS A 195 23.07 17.30 13.57
C HIS A 195 22.15 16.09 13.36
N TYR A 196 22.09 15.15 14.31
CA TYR A 196 21.23 13.98 14.20
C TYR A 196 19.74 14.32 14.23
N MET A 197 19.35 15.38 14.95
CA MET A 197 17.96 15.85 14.95
C MET A 197 17.51 16.29 13.56
N MET A 198 18.37 16.92 12.78
CA MET A 198 18.07 17.32 11.39
C MET A 198 18.06 16.13 10.41
N GLU A 199 18.64 15.01 10.80
CA GLU A 199 18.66 13.77 10.00
C GLU A 199 17.50 12.82 10.31
N LEU A 200 16.51 13.25 11.07
CA LEU A 200 15.30 12.47 11.33
C LEU A 200 14.31 12.60 10.15
N TYR A 201 14.08 11.51 9.44
CA TYR A 201 13.15 11.41 8.29
C TYR A 201 11.89 10.61 8.63
N PHE A 202 11.44 10.58 9.90
CA PHE A 202 10.22 9.89 10.30
C PHE A 202 8.98 10.44 9.59
N GLU A 203 8.93 11.75 9.38
CA GLU A 203 7.87 12.40 8.62
C GLU A 203 7.84 11.95 7.15
N SER A 204 9.02 11.79 6.53
CA SER A 204 9.13 11.32 5.14
C SER A 204 8.59 9.90 5.00
N ALA A 205 8.90 9.00 5.96
CA ALA A 205 8.35 7.66 5.99
C ALA A 205 6.82 7.66 6.05
N ALA A 206 6.23 8.49 6.92
CA ALA A 206 4.79 8.61 7.08
C ALA A 206 4.13 9.30 5.87
N MET A 207 4.78 10.31 5.29
CA MET A 207 4.30 11.07 4.14
C MET A 207 4.22 10.18 2.89
N ILE A 208 5.24 9.38 2.60
CA ILE A 208 5.24 8.42 1.47
C ILE A 208 4.00 7.51 1.56
N LEU A 209 3.74 6.92 2.73
CA LEU A 209 2.60 6.03 2.95
C LEU A 209 1.25 6.74 2.82
N THR A 210 1.16 7.96 3.31
CA THR A 210 -0.07 8.75 3.25
C THR A 210 -0.38 9.19 1.82
N LEU A 211 0.62 9.70 1.08
CA LEU A 211 0.45 10.13 -0.31
C LEU A 211 0.07 8.98 -1.23
N ILE A 212 0.69 7.81 -1.06
CA ILE A 212 0.29 6.64 -1.87
C ILE A 212 -1.13 6.18 -1.52
N THR A 213 -1.55 6.31 -0.26
CA THR A 213 -2.93 5.99 0.15
C THR A 213 -3.93 6.97 -0.47
N VAL A 214 -3.59 8.26 -0.62
CA VAL A 214 -4.38 9.24 -1.41
C VAL A 214 -4.51 8.76 -2.85
N GLY A 215 -3.39 8.42 -3.49
CA GLY A 215 -3.38 7.92 -4.87
C GLY A 215 -4.28 6.69 -5.04
N LYS A 216 -4.19 5.72 -4.14
CA LYS A 216 -5.04 4.51 -4.14
C LYS A 216 -6.51 4.83 -3.92
N MET A 217 -6.84 5.80 -3.07
CA MET A 217 -8.22 6.23 -2.89
C MET A 217 -8.79 6.89 -4.14
N LEU A 218 -8.01 7.72 -4.83
CA LEU A 218 -8.43 8.36 -6.09
C LEU A 218 -8.62 7.31 -7.19
N GLU A 219 -7.73 6.33 -7.28
CA GLU A 219 -7.84 5.19 -8.20
C GLU A 219 -9.13 4.38 -7.93
N ALA A 220 -9.38 4.00 -6.68
CA ALA A 220 -10.58 3.27 -6.30
C ALA A 220 -11.86 4.05 -6.63
N ARG A 221 -11.87 5.36 -6.35
CA ARG A 221 -13.00 6.22 -6.68
C ARG A 221 -13.26 6.32 -8.18
N SER A 222 -12.20 6.39 -8.99
CA SER A 222 -12.32 6.41 -10.46
C SER A 222 -12.85 5.08 -11.00
N LYS A 223 -12.35 3.95 -10.49
CA LYS A 223 -12.86 2.61 -10.82
C LYS A 223 -14.33 2.46 -10.45
N GLY A 224 -14.73 2.90 -9.25
CA GLY A 224 -16.13 2.86 -8.82
C GLY A 224 -17.07 3.61 -9.77
N LYS A 225 -16.70 4.83 -10.20
CA LYS A 225 -17.51 5.58 -11.17
C LYS A 225 -17.65 4.87 -12.51
N THR A 226 -16.59 4.24 -13.02
CA THR A 226 -16.63 3.46 -14.28
C THR A 226 -17.53 2.24 -14.12
N THR A 227 -17.44 1.57 -12.98
CA THR A 227 -18.29 0.41 -12.68
C THR A 227 -19.77 0.79 -12.56
N ASP A 228 -20.08 1.93 -11.94
CA ASP A 228 -21.46 2.43 -11.83
C ASP A 228 -22.06 2.80 -13.20
N ALA A 229 -21.25 3.37 -14.10
CA ALA A 229 -21.66 3.61 -15.48
C ALA A 229 -21.98 2.31 -16.22
N LEU A 230 -21.15 1.27 -16.09
CA LEU A 230 -21.39 -0.05 -16.66
C LEU A 230 -22.68 -0.69 -16.09
N LYS A 231 -22.89 -0.60 -14.77
CA LYS A 231 -24.14 -1.08 -14.13
C LYS A 231 -25.39 -0.39 -14.69
N SER A 232 -25.28 0.92 -14.95
CA SER A 232 -26.38 1.68 -15.52
C SER A 232 -26.72 1.22 -16.95
N LEU A 233 -25.71 0.90 -17.76
CA LEU A 233 -25.90 0.34 -19.10
C LEU A 233 -26.51 -1.06 -19.08
N MET A 234 -26.07 -1.92 -18.18
CA MET A 234 -26.61 -3.28 -18.01
C MET A 234 -28.07 -3.29 -17.55
N LYS A 235 -28.54 -2.25 -16.87
CA LYS A 235 -29.96 -2.11 -16.47
C LYS A 235 -30.87 -1.63 -17.61
N LEU A 236 -30.29 -1.12 -18.69
CA LEU A 236 -31.02 -0.62 -19.85
C LEU A 236 -31.13 -1.66 -20.97
N ALA A 237 -30.35 -2.72 -20.91
CA ALA A 237 -30.36 -3.87 -21.82
C ALA A 237 -31.23 -5.02 -21.26
#